data_0a62da12891bf319c3ab050cd46fc829
#
_entry.id   0a62da12891bf319c3ab050cd46fc829
#
_cell.length_a   1.000
_cell.length_b   1.000
_cell.length_c   1.000
_cell.angle_alpha   90.00
_cell.angle_beta   90.00
_cell.angle_gamma   90.00
#
_symmetry.space_group_name_H-M   'P 1'
#
loop_
_entity.id
_entity.type
_entity.pdbx_description
1 polymer ?
#
loop_
_entity_poly.entity_id
_entity_poly.type
_entity_poly.pdbx_seq_one_letter_code
_entity_poly.pdbx_strand_id
1 'polypeptide(L)'
;EELQRALTLTDQRPVRVTSLACGPAAEVFDILLKDSELATQVSFTLVDVDEQALQYVRERLIREGLESLVRLERRNLLHLCIGRQQLQLEPQHLIYSIGLIDYFDDRIVTRLQAWIHSCLAPGGRSILGNFHTSNPTRGLMDHLLDWRLIHRDEADMHRLAQAAGFAPDATQ
;
A
#
# COMPACT_ATOMS: atom_id res chain seq x y z
N GLU A 1 8.72 10.15 5.21
CA GLU A 1 8.15 11.45 4.83
C GLU A 1 6.62 11.40 4.90
N GLU A 2 5.92 10.56 4.12
CA GLU A 2 4.45 10.51 4.10
C GLU A 2 3.82 10.07 5.43
N LEU A 3 4.47 9.17 6.17
CA LEU A 3 4.03 8.82 7.52
C LEU A 3 4.13 10.03 8.47
N GLN A 4 5.20 10.82 8.39
CA GLN A 4 5.34 12.04 9.17
C GLN A 4 4.29 13.09 8.81
N ARG A 5 3.95 13.21 7.51
CA ARG A 5 2.83 14.05 7.09
C ARG A 5 1.51 13.56 7.69
N ALA A 6 1.24 12.25 7.65
CA ALA A 6 0.03 11.70 8.28
C ALA A 6 -0.03 12.00 9.78
N LEU A 7 1.09 11.96 10.49
CA LEU A 7 1.19 12.31 11.90
C LEU A 7 0.89 13.79 12.19
N THR A 8 1.20 14.70 11.25
CA THR A 8 0.93 16.13 11.41
C THR A 8 -0.48 16.53 10.99
N LEU A 9 -1.12 15.73 10.13
CA LEU A 9 -2.46 16.04 9.58
C LEU A 9 -3.62 15.61 10.50
N THR A 10 -3.35 14.81 11.53
CA THR A 10 -4.39 14.36 12.46
C THR A 10 -3.87 14.28 13.89
N ASP A 11 -4.73 14.64 14.84
CA ASP A 11 -4.49 14.44 16.27
C ASP A 11 -4.91 13.02 16.74
N GLN A 12 -5.55 12.25 15.86
CA GLN A 12 -5.95 10.87 16.20
C GLN A 12 -4.74 9.98 16.35
N ARG A 13 -4.71 9.22 17.45
CA ARG A 13 -3.67 8.21 17.72
C ARG A 13 -4.32 6.86 18.04
N PRO A 14 -3.72 5.77 17.60
CA PRO A 14 -2.58 5.71 16.69
C PRO A 14 -2.95 6.14 15.26
N VAL A 15 -1.96 6.66 14.51
CA VAL A 15 -2.10 6.85 13.06
C VAL A 15 -2.13 5.47 12.40
N ARG A 16 -3.21 5.17 11.69
CA ARG A 16 -3.45 3.87 11.06
C ARG A 16 -2.90 3.84 9.65
N VAL A 17 -2.05 2.85 9.39
CA VAL A 17 -1.35 2.68 8.11
C VAL A 17 -1.59 1.27 7.58
N THR A 18 -1.97 1.15 6.32
CA THR A 18 -2.11 -0.16 5.65
C THR A 18 -1.12 -0.28 4.51
N SER A 19 -0.33 -1.36 4.50
CA SER A 19 0.50 -1.79 3.38
C SER A 19 -0.21 -2.90 2.61
N LEU A 20 -0.40 -2.71 1.31
CA LEU A 20 -1.03 -3.70 0.42
C LEU A 20 0.03 -4.38 -0.44
N ALA A 21 0.00 -5.71 -0.54
CA ALA A 21 1.05 -6.55 -1.09
C ALA A 21 2.39 -6.25 -0.40
N CYS A 22 2.37 -6.38 0.94
CA CYS A 22 3.44 -5.92 1.79
C CYS A 22 4.73 -6.73 1.66
N GLY A 23 4.67 -7.97 1.12
CA GLY A 23 5.81 -8.86 1.06
C GLY A 23 6.49 -9.02 2.44
N PRO A 24 7.83 -8.92 2.52
CA PRO A 24 8.58 -9.00 3.80
C PRO A 24 8.49 -7.73 4.65
N ALA A 25 7.82 -6.66 4.20
CA ALA A 25 7.56 -5.40 4.90
C ALA A 25 8.81 -4.78 5.55
N ALA A 26 9.94 -4.79 4.85
CA ALA A 26 11.22 -4.33 5.40
C ALA A 26 11.17 -2.88 5.88
N GLU A 27 10.47 -2.01 5.14
CA GLU A 27 10.28 -0.60 5.45
C GLU A 27 9.52 -0.37 6.76
N VAL A 28 8.57 -1.26 7.10
CA VAL A 28 7.81 -1.17 8.35
C VAL A 28 8.72 -1.46 9.54
N PHE A 29 9.55 -2.49 9.45
CA PHE A 29 10.55 -2.78 10.49
C PHE A 29 11.58 -1.65 10.62
N ASP A 30 12.01 -1.09 9.50
CA ASP A 30 12.93 0.06 9.51
C ASP A 30 12.33 1.26 10.25
N ILE A 31 11.03 1.50 10.12
CA ILE A 31 10.33 2.58 10.82
C ILE A 31 10.22 2.24 12.31
N LEU A 32 9.69 1.06 12.65
CA LEU A 32 9.37 0.69 14.03
C LEU A 32 10.62 0.49 14.91
N LEU A 33 11.73 0.03 14.33
CA LEU A 33 12.98 -0.21 15.06
C LEU A 33 13.87 1.02 15.20
N LYS A 34 13.79 1.99 14.26
CA LYS A 34 14.63 3.19 14.29
C LYS A 34 14.11 4.29 15.22
N ASP A 35 12.79 4.32 15.45
CA ASP A 35 12.14 5.39 16.22
C ASP A 35 11.06 4.80 17.12
N SER A 36 11.43 4.58 18.38
CA SER A 36 10.53 4.00 19.39
C SER A 36 9.39 4.96 19.77
N GLU A 37 9.59 6.26 19.68
CA GLU A 37 8.55 7.25 19.94
C GLU A 37 7.51 7.22 18.82
N LEU A 38 7.96 7.19 17.58
CA LEU A 38 7.11 7.02 16.41
C LEU A 38 6.33 5.70 16.46
N ALA A 39 6.98 4.61 16.88
CA ALA A 39 6.35 3.30 17.00
C ALA A 39 5.11 3.32 17.91
N THR A 40 5.10 4.11 18.98
CA THR A 40 3.94 4.23 19.88
C THR A 40 2.78 5.02 19.28
N GLN A 41 3.01 5.77 18.22
CA GLN A 41 2.03 6.65 17.59
C GLN A 41 1.37 6.05 16.35
N VAL A 42 1.79 4.86 15.92
CA VAL A 42 1.33 4.23 14.68
C VAL A 42 0.81 2.82 14.91
N SER A 43 -0.10 2.38 14.05
CA SER A 43 -0.50 0.98 13.95
C SER A 43 -0.51 0.57 12.49
N PHE A 44 0.05 -0.60 12.19
CA PHE A 44 0.12 -1.10 10.83
C PHE A 44 -0.85 -2.26 10.60
N THR A 45 -1.47 -2.28 9.42
CA THR A 45 -2.11 -3.48 8.86
C THR A 45 -1.32 -3.89 7.63
N LEU A 46 -0.76 -5.08 7.63
CA LEU A 46 0.01 -5.63 6.51
C LEU A 46 -0.82 -6.68 5.81
N VAL A 47 -1.07 -6.46 4.53
CA VAL A 47 -1.95 -7.30 3.71
C VAL A 47 -1.14 -7.94 2.59
N ASP A 48 -1.16 -9.26 2.53
CA ASP A 48 -0.57 -10.01 1.42
C ASP A 48 -1.40 -11.26 1.11
N VAL A 49 -1.24 -11.82 -0.08
CA VAL A 49 -1.81 -13.11 -0.46
C VAL A 49 -0.85 -14.26 -0.11
N ASP A 50 0.45 -13.96 -0.07
CA ASP A 50 1.51 -14.93 0.19
C ASP A 50 1.63 -15.22 1.70
N GLU A 51 1.28 -16.46 2.06
CA GLU A 51 1.37 -16.91 3.43
C GLU A 51 2.81 -17.01 3.94
N GLN A 52 3.77 -17.32 3.06
CA GLN A 52 5.17 -17.42 3.45
C GLN A 52 5.75 -16.05 3.80
N ALA A 53 5.40 -15.02 3.01
CA ALA A 53 5.78 -13.65 3.33
C ALA A 53 5.19 -13.20 4.67
N LEU A 54 3.90 -13.45 4.92
CA LEU A 54 3.26 -13.11 6.19
C LEU A 54 3.82 -13.92 7.37
N GLN A 55 4.20 -15.17 7.16
CA GLN A 55 4.84 -15.98 8.20
C GLN A 55 6.22 -15.42 8.56
N TYR A 56 7.03 -15.05 7.55
CA TYR A 56 8.32 -14.38 7.78
C TYR A 56 8.15 -13.09 8.60
N VAL A 57 7.17 -12.27 8.23
CA VAL A 57 6.85 -11.03 8.97
C VAL A 57 6.45 -11.35 10.41
N ARG A 58 5.57 -12.34 10.63
CA ARG A 58 5.13 -12.75 11.98
C ARG A 58 6.30 -13.16 12.86
N GLU A 59 7.19 -14.00 12.34
CA GLU A 59 8.38 -14.46 13.09
C GLU A 59 9.30 -13.29 13.45
N ARG A 60 9.44 -12.34 12.55
CA ARG A 60 10.23 -11.14 12.81
C ARG A 60 9.56 -10.22 13.84
N LEU A 61 8.24 -10.02 13.77
CA LEU A 61 7.49 -9.25 14.77
C LEU A 61 7.67 -9.84 16.18
N ILE A 62 7.53 -11.16 16.32
CA ILE A 62 7.73 -11.86 17.61
C ILE A 62 9.15 -11.65 18.13
N ARG A 63 10.15 -11.82 17.28
CA ARG A 63 11.55 -11.65 17.66
C ARG A 63 11.88 -10.24 18.13
N GLU A 64 11.26 -9.23 17.51
CA GLU A 64 11.49 -7.81 17.83
C GLU A 64 10.50 -7.25 18.87
N GLY A 65 9.51 -8.05 19.34
CA GLY A 65 8.50 -7.61 20.31
C GLY A 65 7.51 -6.56 19.79
N LEU A 66 7.17 -6.62 18.49
CA LEU A 66 6.36 -5.61 17.79
C LEU A 66 4.94 -6.07 17.43
N GLU A 67 4.49 -7.27 17.93
CA GLU A 67 3.22 -7.89 17.54
C GLU A 67 2.01 -7.00 17.84
N SER A 68 2.08 -6.20 18.89
CA SER A 68 0.98 -5.32 19.29
C SER A 68 0.76 -4.14 18.36
N LEU A 69 1.76 -3.81 17.53
CA LEU A 69 1.74 -2.66 16.61
C LEU A 69 1.32 -3.03 15.19
N VAL A 70 1.28 -4.33 14.87
CA VAL A 70 1.12 -4.80 13.50
C VAL A 70 0.08 -5.90 13.40
N ARG A 71 -0.97 -5.67 12.64
CA ARG A 71 -1.98 -6.66 12.26
C ARG A 71 -1.61 -7.27 10.91
N LEU A 72 -1.61 -8.61 10.82
CA LEU A 72 -1.36 -9.33 9.57
C LEU A 72 -2.68 -9.86 9.00
N GLU A 73 -2.92 -9.61 7.71
CA GLU A 73 -4.13 -10.01 7.00
C GLU A 73 -3.78 -10.74 5.71
N ARG A 74 -4.12 -12.02 5.64
CA ARG A 74 -4.00 -12.77 4.38
C ARG A 74 -5.23 -12.52 3.52
N ARG A 75 -5.07 -11.68 2.48
CA ARG A 75 -6.15 -11.36 1.54
C ARG A 75 -5.64 -11.32 0.10
N ASN A 76 -6.49 -11.74 -0.81
CA ASN A 76 -6.26 -11.53 -2.23
C ASN A 76 -6.87 -10.17 -2.63
N LEU A 77 -6.02 -9.23 -3.02
CA LEU A 77 -6.43 -7.86 -3.36
C LEU A 77 -7.38 -7.81 -4.57
N LEU A 78 -7.23 -8.73 -5.54
CA LEU A 78 -8.19 -8.85 -6.64
C LEU A 78 -9.58 -9.25 -6.11
N HIS A 79 -9.65 -10.17 -5.14
CA HIS A 79 -10.91 -10.57 -4.54
C HIS A 79 -11.54 -9.45 -3.70
N LEU A 80 -10.73 -8.60 -3.05
CA LEU A 80 -11.22 -7.40 -2.37
C LEU A 80 -11.82 -6.41 -3.36
N CYS A 81 -11.12 -6.12 -4.47
CA CYS A 81 -11.57 -5.16 -5.50
C CYS A 81 -12.90 -5.57 -6.17
N ILE A 82 -13.20 -6.86 -6.25
CA ILE A 82 -14.44 -7.37 -6.87
C ILE A 82 -15.50 -7.82 -5.85
N GLY A 83 -15.27 -7.55 -4.55
CA GLY A 83 -16.20 -7.85 -3.49
C GLY A 83 -16.34 -9.32 -3.11
N ARG A 84 -15.43 -10.20 -3.58
CA ARG A 84 -15.41 -11.63 -3.20
C ARG A 84 -14.80 -11.91 -1.83
N GLN A 85 -13.98 -10.99 -1.35
CA GLN A 85 -13.47 -10.99 0.02
C GLN A 85 -13.78 -9.63 0.65
N GLN A 86 -13.76 -9.60 1.97
CA GLN A 86 -13.90 -8.37 2.74
C GLN A 86 -12.71 -8.24 3.68
N LEU A 87 -12.27 -7.02 3.87
CA LEU A 87 -11.30 -6.63 4.87
C LEU A 87 -11.89 -5.44 5.63
N GLN A 88 -12.17 -5.67 6.90
CA GLN A 88 -12.65 -4.61 7.78
C GLN A 88 -11.47 -3.81 8.30
N LEU A 89 -11.39 -2.56 7.89
CA LEU A 89 -10.42 -1.58 8.35
C LEU A 89 -11.18 -0.41 9.00
N GLU A 90 -10.69 0.01 10.16
CA GLU A 90 -11.01 1.36 10.64
C GLU A 90 -10.54 2.37 9.58
N PRO A 91 -11.11 3.59 9.51
CA PRO A 91 -10.65 4.60 8.55
C PRO A 91 -9.14 4.82 8.61
N GLN A 92 -8.45 4.66 7.49
CA GLN A 92 -6.99 4.69 7.40
C GLN A 92 -6.44 6.08 7.09
N HIS A 93 -5.36 6.46 7.75
CA HIS A 93 -4.68 7.74 7.49
C HIS A 93 -3.70 7.64 6.31
N LEU A 94 -3.15 6.43 6.10
CA LEU A 94 -2.27 6.15 4.97
C LEU A 94 -2.51 4.72 4.48
N ILE A 95 -2.71 4.55 3.17
CA ILE A 95 -2.70 3.24 2.51
C ILE A 95 -1.67 3.31 1.39
N TYR A 96 -0.75 2.33 1.33
CA TYR A 96 0.23 2.29 0.26
C TYR A 96 0.41 0.90 -0.32
N SER A 97 0.85 0.88 -1.59
CA SER A 97 1.26 -0.33 -2.30
C SER A 97 2.35 0.00 -3.29
N ILE A 98 3.48 -0.70 -3.20
CA ILE A 98 4.62 -0.50 -4.09
C ILE A 98 4.89 -1.81 -4.84
N GLY A 99 4.95 -1.72 -6.20
CA GLY A 99 5.27 -2.87 -7.05
C GLY A 99 4.12 -3.87 -7.23
N LEU A 100 2.87 -3.42 -7.20
CA LEU A 100 1.69 -4.26 -7.39
C LEU A 100 0.89 -3.90 -8.66
N ILE A 101 0.58 -2.62 -8.83
CA ILE A 101 -0.37 -2.19 -9.86
C ILE A 101 0.18 -2.32 -11.28
N ASP A 102 1.49 -2.49 -11.40
CA ASP A 102 2.17 -2.81 -12.65
C ASP A 102 1.72 -4.12 -13.30
N TYR A 103 1.17 -5.04 -12.50
CA TYR A 103 0.64 -6.34 -12.96
C TYR A 103 -0.82 -6.29 -13.37
N PHE A 104 -1.53 -5.19 -13.12
CA PHE A 104 -2.98 -5.08 -13.27
C PHE A 104 -3.35 -4.13 -14.41
N ASP A 105 -4.37 -4.50 -15.18
CA ASP A 105 -4.99 -3.61 -16.13
C ASP A 105 -5.67 -2.40 -15.44
N ASP A 106 -5.98 -1.38 -16.22
CA ASP A 106 -6.57 -0.13 -15.73
C ASP A 106 -7.89 -0.34 -14.99
N ARG A 107 -8.69 -1.31 -15.42
CA ARG A 107 -9.97 -1.63 -14.79
C ARG A 107 -9.78 -2.16 -13.36
N ILE A 108 -8.79 -3.01 -13.17
CA ILE A 108 -8.46 -3.56 -11.85
C ILE A 108 -7.84 -2.47 -10.97
N VAL A 109 -6.91 -1.67 -11.52
CA VAL A 109 -6.30 -0.55 -10.78
C VAL A 109 -7.35 0.45 -10.32
N THR A 110 -8.29 0.84 -11.19
CA THR A 110 -9.40 1.74 -10.82
C THR A 110 -10.25 1.16 -9.67
N ARG A 111 -10.57 -0.13 -9.72
CA ARG A 111 -11.33 -0.78 -8.64
C ARG A 111 -10.55 -0.85 -7.33
N LEU A 112 -9.24 -1.14 -7.41
CA LEU A 112 -8.37 -1.13 -6.23
C LEU A 112 -8.32 0.26 -5.61
N GLN A 113 -8.13 1.30 -6.42
CA GLN A 113 -8.11 2.68 -5.95
C GLN A 113 -9.47 3.11 -5.36
N ALA A 114 -10.59 2.70 -5.95
CA ALA A 114 -11.92 2.98 -5.41
C ALA A 114 -12.13 2.30 -4.05
N TRP A 115 -11.66 1.05 -3.90
CA TRP A 115 -11.68 0.38 -2.61
C TRP A 115 -10.78 1.08 -1.60
N ILE A 116 -9.55 1.46 -1.98
CA ILE A 116 -8.64 2.24 -1.13
C ILE A 116 -9.32 3.54 -0.69
N HIS A 117 -9.90 4.29 -1.63
CA HIS A 117 -10.60 5.54 -1.34
C HIS A 117 -11.70 5.36 -0.28
N SER A 118 -12.47 4.27 -0.36
CA SER A 118 -13.51 3.95 0.62
C SER A 118 -12.99 3.60 2.02
N CYS A 119 -11.71 3.23 2.13
CA CYS A 119 -11.07 2.89 3.40
C CYS A 119 -10.31 4.06 4.04
N LEU A 120 -10.13 5.19 3.33
CA LEU A 120 -9.41 6.33 3.86
C LEU A 120 -10.23 7.12 4.88
N ALA A 121 -9.56 7.62 5.91
CA ALA A 121 -10.09 8.63 6.79
C ALA A 121 -10.23 9.98 6.05
N PRO A 122 -11.07 10.91 6.53
CA PRO A 122 -11.03 12.28 6.02
C PRO A 122 -9.61 12.86 6.08
N GLY A 123 -9.10 13.35 4.94
CA GLY A 123 -7.72 13.82 4.81
C GLY A 123 -6.66 12.71 4.73
N GLY A 124 -7.07 11.44 4.77
CA GLY A 124 -6.18 10.29 4.57
C GLY A 124 -5.62 10.24 3.15
N ARG A 125 -4.47 9.60 2.99
CA ARG A 125 -3.70 9.57 1.73
C ARG A 125 -3.48 8.14 1.23
N SER A 126 -3.32 8.00 -0.08
CA SER A 126 -2.86 6.75 -0.69
C SER A 126 -1.60 6.98 -1.52
N ILE A 127 -0.71 5.98 -1.53
CA ILE A 127 0.51 5.97 -2.35
C ILE A 127 0.51 4.68 -3.16
N LEU A 128 0.56 4.80 -4.47
CA LEU A 128 0.67 3.66 -5.37
C LEU A 128 1.88 3.84 -6.27
N GLY A 129 2.82 2.89 -6.21
CA GLY A 129 3.98 2.87 -7.09
C GLY A 129 3.65 2.18 -8.41
N ASN A 130 4.08 2.76 -9.53
CA ASN A 130 4.05 2.16 -10.86
C ASN A 130 5.33 2.50 -11.62
N PHE A 131 5.84 1.57 -12.43
CA PHE A 131 6.94 1.88 -13.33
C PHE A 131 6.48 2.89 -14.37
N HIS A 132 7.28 3.96 -14.52
CA HIS A 132 7.00 5.02 -15.49
C HIS A 132 7.28 4.57 -16.93
N THR A 133 6.55 5.12 -17.91
CA THR A 133 6.70 4.81 -19.34
C THR A 133 8.10 5.08 -19.87
N SER A 134 8.83 6.03 -19.28
CA SER A 134 10.24 6.35 -19.62
C SER A 134 11.27 5.44 -18.95
N ASN A 135 10.86 4.33 -18.30
CA ASN A 135 11.79 3.41 -17.64
C ASN A 135 12.87 2.91 -18.62
N PRO A 136 14.17 3.27 -18.42
CA PRO A 136 15.23 2.91 -19.33
C PRO A 136 15.56 1.42 -19.32
N THR A 137 15.17 0.70 -18.26
CA THR A 137 15.42 -0.74 -18.10
C THR A 137 14.30 -1.61 -18.67
N ARG A 138 13.24 -1.02 -19.23
CA ARG A 138 12.09 -1.75 -19.78
C ARG A 138 12.50 -2.82 -20.80
N GLY A 139 13.40 -2.50 -21.73
CA GLY A 139 13.86 -3.47 -22.72
C GLY A 139 14.56 -4.69 -22.11
N LEU A 140 15.35 -4.47 -21.06
CA LEU A 140 15.97 -5.55 -20.29
C LEU A 140 14.93 -6.43 -19.58
N MET A 141 13.94 -5.78 -18.94
CA MET A 141 12.86 -6.45 -18.22
C MET A 141 12.03 -7.31 -19.19
N ASP A 142 11.58 -6.74 -20.30
CA ASP A 142 10.68 -7.40 -21.26
C ASP A 142 11.36 -8.54 -22.03
N HIS A 143 12.65 -8.38 -22.42
CA HIS A 143 13.32 -9.28 -23.37
C HIS A 143 14.32 -10.23 -22.75
N LEU A 144 14.95 -9.85 -21.63
CA LEU A 144 15.94 -10.71 -20.98
C LEU A 144 15.38 -11.43 -19.75
N LEU A 145 14.55 -10.71 -18.97
CA LEU A 145 13.99 -11.24 -17.72
C LEU A 145 12.57 -11.81 -17.90
N ASP A 146 11.98 -11.68 -19.08
CA ASP A 146 10.57 -11.99 -19.36
C ASP A 146 9.60 -11.41 -18.30
N TRP A 147 9.97 -10.24 -17.79
CA TRP A 147 9.25 -9.52 -16.73
C TRP A 147 8.46 -8.36 -17.34
N ARG A 148 7.26 -8.67 -17.81
CA ARG A 148 6.38 -7.74 -18.53
C ARG A 148 5.45 -7.02 -17.57
N LEU A 149 5.63 -5.72 -17.44
CA LEU A 149 4.84 -4.86 -16.57
C LEU A 149 4.12 -3.78 -17.38
N ILE A 150 2.98 -3.33 -16.86
CA ILE A 150 2.23 -2.22 -17.42
C ILE A 150 2.84 -0.92 -16.89
N HIS A 151 3.54 -0.20 -17.77
CA HIS A 151 4.12 1.09 -17.43
C HIS A 151 3.06 2.19 -17.62
N ARG A 152 3.01 3.13 -16.68
CA ARG A 152 2.07 4.26 -16.70
C ARG A 152 2.81 5.57 -16.49
N ASP A 153 2.35 6.63 -17.15
CA ASP A 153 2.81 7.99 -16.88
C ASP A 153 1.89 8.67 -15.83
N GLU A 154 2.23 9.90 -15.48
CA GLU A 154 1.48 10.70 -14.53
C GLU A 154 0.03 10.93 -14.99
N ALA A 155 -0.19 11.16 -16.28
CA ALA A 155 -1.53 11.39 -16.84
C ALA A 155 -2.41 10.14 -16.70
N ASP A 156 -1.84 8.95 -16.93
CA ASP A 156 -2.53 7.69 -16.71
C ASP A 156 -2.89 7.51 -15.23
N MET A 157 -1.95 7.76 -14.32
CA MET A 157 -2.18 7.61 -12.88
C MET A 157 -3.25 8.59 -12.37
N HIS A 158 -3.22 9.85 -12.83
CA HIS A 158 -4.25 10.84 -12.53
C HIS A 158 -5.62 10.42 -13.05
N ARG A 159 -5.72 9.97 -14.30
CA ARG A 159 -6.96 9.49 -14.90
C ARG A 159 -7.57 8.34 -14.10
N LEU A 160 -6.76 7.37 -13.69
CA LEU A 160 -7.21 6.21 -12.91
C LEU A 160 -7.69 6.63 -11.51
N ALA A 161 -6.98 7.55 -10.85
CA ALA A 161 -7.37 8.07 -9.55
C ALA A 161 -8.70 8.83 -9.61
N GLN A 162 -8.89 9.69 -10.61
CA GLN A 162 -10.17 10.40 -10.82
C GLN A 162 -11.32 9.43 -11.10
N ALA A 163 -11.09 8.42 -11.94
CA ALA A 163 -12.09 7.38 -12.22
C ALA A 163 -12.45 6.54 -10.96
N ALA A 164 -11.57 6.50 -9.97
CA ALA A 164 -11.78 5.83 -8.69
C ALA A 164 -12.45 6.71 -7.63
N GLY A 165 -12.71 7.99 -7.91
CA GLY A 165 -13.39 8.93 -7.02
C GLY A 165 -12.49 9.90 -6.27
N PHE A 166 -11.17 9.90 -6.51
CA PHE A 166 -10.28 10.94 -5.96
C PHE A 166 -10.53 12.28 -6.66
N ALA A 167 -10.44 13.37 -5.90
CA ALA A 167 -10.60 14.70 -6.46
C ALA A 167 -9.43 15.05 -7.43
N PRO A 168 -9.66 15.85 -8.48
CA PRO A 168 -8.63 16.17 -9.48
C PRO A 168 -7.37 16.82 -8.90
N ASP A 169 -7.52 17.58 -7.83
CA ASP A 169 -6.46 18.28 -7.09
C ASP A 169 -5.82 17.45 -5.97
N ALA A 170 -6.35 16.25 -5.71
CA ALA A 170 -5.86 15.36 -4.67
C ALA A 170 -4.64 14.51 -5.09
N THR A 171 -4.27 14.53 -6.38
CA THR A 171 -3.15 13.73 -6.92
C THR A 171 -1.90 14.59 -7.08
N GLN A 172 -0.79 14.16 -6.49
CA GLN A 172 0.55 14.76 -6.63
C GLN A 172 1.53 13.72 -7.13
#